data_a86a3a9d9dfa5495c9b03a7f3a229fdb
#
_entry.id   a86a3a9d9dfa5495c9b03a7f3a229fdb
#
_cell.length_a   1.000
_cell.length_b   1.000
_cell.length_c   1.000
_cell.angle_alpha   90.00
_cell.angle_beta   90.00
_cell.angle_gamma   90.00
#
_symmetry.space_group_name_H-M   'P 1'
#
loop_
_entity.id
_entity.type
_entity.pdbx_description
1 polymer ?
#
loop_
_entity_poly.entity_id
_entity_poly.type
_entity_poly.pdbx_seq_one_letter_code
_entity_poly.pdbx_strand_id
1 'polypeptide(L)'
;MSLLELIAAADERGLAASAVACLDRCLPQPADGADPDPLRPLWVGCADGSGWPDRLAEVRAVLDAAADTEGAAPQIRKLLGDAPVDRAAPQLREWADACSLLALEVHLRQDAAPPAGLEAVRCCREGDPEGAGPLLAGELRRQVRILEMLAETIEAAGAGAGLRQVLDVSTEGQRVLRAAVSRRARGRG
;
A
#
# COMPACT_ATOMS: atom_id res chain seq x y z
N MET A 1 0.76 3.86 -19.21
CA MET A 1 0.54 4.98 -18.26
C MET A 1 1.54 4.85 -17.11
N SER A 2 2.11 5.96 -16.67
CA SER A 2 2.96 5.98 -15.47
C SER A 2 2.11 5.78 -14.20
N LEU A 3 2.75 5.44 -13.08
CA LEU A 3 2.04 5.31 -11.81
C LEU A 3 1.37 6.63 -11.39
N LEU A 4 2.05 7.76 -11.62
CA LEU A 4 1.51 9.08 -11.30
C LEU A 4 0.27 9.44 -12.13
N GLU A 5 0.25 9.07 -13.40
CA GLU A 5 -0.94 9.25 -14.26
C GLU A 5 -2.11 8.39 -13.79
N LEU A 6 -1.86 7.15 -13.36
CA LEU A 6 -2.88 6.26 -12.82
C LEU A 6 -3.48 6.80 -11.51
N ILE A 7 -2.65 7.29 -10.59
CA ILE A 7 -3.10 7.93 -9.34
C ILE A 7 -3.91 9.21 -9.66
N ALA A 8 -3.47 10.00 -10.63
CA ALA A 8 -4.18 11.22 -11.03
C ALA A 8 -5.56 10.95 -11.63
N ALA A 9 -5.70 9.85 -12.36
CA ALA A 9 -6.95 9.44 -13.04
C ALA A 9 -7.93 8.65 -12.14
N ALA A 10 -7.46 8.10 -11.00
CA ALA A 10 -8.28 7.25 -10.14
C ALA A 10 -9.40 8.03 -9.43
N ASP A 11 -10.55 7.38 -9.26
CA ASP A 11 -11.67 7.88 -8.46
C ASP A 11 -11.41 7.71 -6.94
N GLU A 12 -12.31 8.22 -6.10
CA GLU A 12 -12.17 8.18 -4.64
C GLU A 12 -12.05 6.73 -4.11
N ARG A 13 -12.74 5.79 -4.73
CA ARG A 13 -12.68 4.37 -4.36
C ARG A 13 -11.32 3.78 -4.73
N GLY A 14 -10.86 4.01 -5.94
CA GLY A 14 -9.57 3.56 -6.43
C GLY A 14 -8.41 4.13 -5.61
N LEU A 15 -8.48 5.42 -5.29
CA LEU A 15 -7.50 6.10 -4.43
C LEU A 15 -7.45 5.48 -3.04
N ALA A 16 -8.61 5.31 -2.38
CA ALA A 16 -8.67 4.73 -1.04
C ALA A 16 -8.15 3.29 -1.02
N ALA A 17 -8.61 2.45 -1.96
CA ALA A 17 -8.21 1.04 -2.02
C ALA A 17 -6.73 0.87 -2.36
N SER A 18 -6.17 1.67 -3.28
CA SER A 18 -4.74 1.63 -3.61
C SER A 18 -3.86 2.05 -2.43
N ALA A 19 -4.27 3.09 -1.69
CA ALA A 19 -3.57 3.54 -0.49
C ALA A 19 -3.57 2.46 0.60
N VAL A 20 -4.74 1.88 0.92
CA VAL A 20 -4.86 0.79 1.89
C VAL A 20 -4.02 -0.40 1.47
N ALA A 21 -4.01 -0.76 0.18
CA ALA A 21 -3.17 -1.84 -0.34
C ALA A 21 -1.66 -1.58 -0.15
N CYS A 22 -1.20 -0.34 -0.32
CA CYS A 22 0.19 0.04 -0.07
C CYS A 22 0.56 -0.13 1.41
N LEU A 23 -0.29 0.35 2.32
CA LEU A 23 -0.07 0.22 3.77
C LEU A 23 -0.09 -1.24 4.22
N ASP A 24 -1.05 -2.02 3.72
CA ASP A 24 -1.23 -3.45 4.01
C ASP A 24 0.05 -4.25 3.69
N ARG A 25 0.67 -4.00 2.54
CA ARG A 25 1.92 -4.67 2.16
C ARG A 25 3.13 -4.29 3.01
N CYS A 26 3.08 -3.15 3.67
CA CYS A 26 4.18 -2.65 4.50
C CYS A 26 4.03 -2.99 5.98
N LEU A 27 2.84 -3.41 6.43
CA LEU A 27 2.63 -3.81 7.82
C LEU A 27 3.42 -5.06 8.16
N PRO A 28 4.11 -5.07 9.31
CA PRO A 28 4.67 -6.30 9.84
C PRO A 28 3.52 -7.27 10.12
N GLN A 29 3.69 -8.50 9.65
CA GLN A 29 2.70 -9.54 9.92
C GLN A 29 2.85 -9.99 11.36
N PRO A 30 1.74 -10.16 12.10
CA PRO A 30 1.78 -10.70 13.46
C PRO A 30 2.43 -12.09 13.47
N ALA A 31 3.08 -12.42 14.58
CA ALA A 31 3.57 -13.76 14.83
C ALA A 31 2.40 -14.77 14.82
N ASP A 32 2.69 -16.04 14.48
CA ASP A 32 1.69 -17.09 14.35
C ASP A 32 0.71 -17.09 15.53
N GLY A 33 -0.59 -16.91 15.25
CA GLY A 33 -1.68 -16.91 16.23
C GLY A 33 -2.20 -15.55 16.68
N ALA A 34 -1.65 -14.46 16.21
CA ALA A 34 -2.20 -13.14 16.48
C ALA A 34 -3.25 -12.73 15.43
N ASP A 35 -4.12 -11.85 15.85
CA ASP A 35 -5.39 -11.39 15.30
C ASP A 35 -5.36 -10.93 13.83
N PRO A 36 -6.55 -10.94 13.17
CA PRO A 36 -6.70 -10.70 11.75
C PRO A 36 -6.18 -9.32 11.34
N ASP A 37 -5.83 -9.22 10.05
CA ASP A 37 -5.44 -8.03 9.32
C ASP A 37 -6.01 -6.71 9.93
N PRO A 38 -5.17 -5.88 10.56
CA PRO A 38 -5.63 -4.66 11.25
C PRO A 38 -6.26 -3.65 10.30
N LEU A 39 -6.00 -3.74 8.99
CA LEU A 39 -6.59 -2.86 7.97
C LEU A 39 -7.91 -3.39 7.40
N ARG A 40 -8.38 -4.55 7.84
CA ARG A 40 -9.65 -5.14 7.37
C ARG A 40 -10.84 -4.18 7.43
N PRO A 41 -11.04 -3.35 8.49
CA PRO A 41 -12.12 -2.37 8.49
C PRO A 41 -12.03 -1.38 7.33
N LEU A 42 -10.82 -0.93 6.96
CA LEU A 42 -10.63 -0.01 5.83
C LEU A 42 -10.93 -0.69 4.49
N TRP A 43 -10.57 -1.96 4.32
CA TRP A 43 -10.93 -2.71 3.11
C TRP A 43 -12.44 -2.78 2.92
N VAL A 44 -13.21 -2.98 4.00
CA VAL A 44 -14.67 -2.94 3.94
C VAL A 44 -15.15 -1.54 3.57
N GLY A 45 -14.56 -0.48 4.15
CA GLY A 45 -14.85 0.91 3.81
C GLY A 45 -14.51 1.31 2.37
N CYS A 46 -13.56 0.63 1.72
CA CYS A 46 -13.26 0.84 0.31
C CYS A 46 -14.36 0.30 -0.62
N ALA A 47 -15.16 -0.67 -0.18
CA ALA A 47 -16.18 -1.30 -1.01
C ALA A 47 -17.32 -0.33 -1.38
N ASP A 48 -17.86 0.36 -0.39
CA ASP A 48 -19.05 1.19 -0.52
C ASP A 48 -18.92 2.61 0.06
N GLY A 49 -17.79 2.91 0.69
CA GLY A 49 -17.53 4.19 1.36
C GLY A 49 -18.24 4.34 2.71
N SER A 50 -19.09 3.39 3.09
CA SER A 50 -19.88 3.49 4.31
C SER A 50 -19.00 3.37 5.56
N GLY A 51 -19.30 4.20 6.58
CA GLY A 51 -18.61 4.18 7.86
C GLY A 51 -17.09 4.42 7.79
N TRP A 52 -16.60 5.02 6.71
CA TRP A 52 -15.16 5.28 6.54
C TRP A 52 -14.53 6.01 7.72
N PRO A 53 -15.14 7.09 8.29
CA PRO A 53 -14.58 7.77 9.46
C PRO A 53 -14.42 6.87 10.68
N ASP A 54 -15.45 6.08 10.98
CA ASP A 54 -15.48 5.19 12.15
C ASP A 54 -14.44 4.05 12.00
N ARG A 55 -14.37 3.48 10.80
CA ARG A 55 -13.39 2.42 10.47
C ARG A 55 -11.95 2.93 10.51
N LEU A 56 -11.74 4.17 10.07
CA LEU A 56 -10.44 4.81 10.16
C LEU A 56 -10.04 5.04 11.62
N ALA A 57 -10.98 5.48 12.46
CA ALA A 57 -10.76 5.64 13.90
C ALA A 57 -10.46 4.30 14.60
N GLU A 58 -11.18 3.22 14.23
CA GLU A 58 -10.95 1.87 14.73
C GLU A 58 -9.53 1.39 14.41
N VAL A 59 -9.11 1.51 13.14
CA VAL A 59 -7.77 1.07 12.71
C VAL A 59 -6.67 1.87 13.37
N ARG A 60 -6.84 3.18 13.52
CA ARG A 60 -5.90 4.04 14.26
C ARG A 60 -5.74 3.55 15.70
N ALA A 61 -6.83 3.31 16.40
CA ALA A 61 -6.81 2.84 17.80
C ALA A 61 -6.09 1.48 17.93
N VAL A 62 -6.33 0.53 17.01
CA VAL A 62 -5.68 -0.78 17.02
C VAL A 62 -4.17 -0.64 16.82
N LEU A 63 -3.73 0.16 15.85
CA LEU A 63 -2.30 0.32 15.56
C LEU A 63 -1.56 1.16 16.60
N ASP A 64 -2.23 2.10 17.25
CA ASP A 64 -1.67 2.86 18.37
C ASP A 64 -1.49 1.97 19.60
N ALA A 65 -2.44 1.06 19.86
CA ALA A 65 -2.36 0.10 20.96
C ALA A 65 -1.25 -0.95 20.74
N ALA A 66 -0.93 -1.30 19.50
CA ALA A 66 0.12 -2.28 19.19
C ALA A 66 1.53 -1.80 19.57
N ALA A 67 1.74 -0.50 19.81
CA ALA A 67 3.00 0.13 20.23
C ALA A 67 4.25 -0.31 19.41
N ASP A 68 4.05 -0.88 18.22
CA ASP A 68 5.13 -1.33 17.36
C ASP A 68 5.91 -0.11 16.85
N THR A 69 7.19 -0.08 17.11
CA THR A 69 8.11 1.01 16.72
C THR A 69 9.10 0.59 15.64
N GLU A 70 9.04 -0.67 15.21
CA GLU A 70 9.99 -1.20 14.24
C GLU A 70 9.50 -1.06 12.78
N GLY A 71 10.45 -1.09 11.88
CA GLY A 71 10.19 -1.10 10.44
C GLY A 71 9.43 0.11 9.93
N ALA A 72 8.32 -0.13 9.22
CA ALA A 72 7.46 0.91 8.64
C ALA A 72 6.28 1.32 9.56
N ALA A 73 6.10 0.68 10.71
CA ALA A 73 4.94 0.90 11.58
C ALA A 73 4.74 2.37 12.00
N PRO A 74 5.79 3.12 12.38
CA PRO A 74 5.64 4.54 12.73
C PRO A 74 5.14 5.39 11.55
N GLN A 75 5.65 5.14 10.34
CA GLN A 75 5.26 5.86 9.13
C GLN A 75 3.83 5.52 8.72
N ILE A 76 3.42 4.25 8.88
CA ILE A 76 2.06 3.81 8.61
C ILE A 76 1.07 4.48 9.57
N ARG A 77 1.37 4.53 10.89
CA ARG A 77 0.54 5.26 11.85
C ARG A 77 0.40 6.73 11.49
N LYS A 78 1.50 7.38 11.10
CA LYS A 78 1.47 8.78 10.66
C LYS A 78 0.55 8.94 9.44
N LEU A 79 0.71 8.13 8.39
CA LEU A 79 -0.12 8.20 7.19
C LEU A 79 -1.60 7.92 7.49
N LEU A 80 -1.90 6.99 8.39
CA LEU A 80 -3.28 6.77 8.84
C LEU A 80 -3.82 7.97 9.64
N GLY A 81 -2.97 8.66 10.42
CA GLY A 81 -3.31 9.92 11.07
C GLY A 81 -3.67 11.02 10.07
N ASP A 82 -2.94 11.08 8.97
CA ASP A 82 -3.12 12.05 7.88
C ASP A 82 -4.24 11.65 6.89
N ALA A 83 -4.82 10.44 7.02
CA ALA A 83 -5.85 9.96 6.09
C ALA A 83 -7.12 10.85 6.15
N PRO A 84 -7.66 11.26 4.98
CA PRO A 84 -8.83 12.16 4.95
C PRO A 84 -10.09 11.46 5.44
N VAL A 85 -10.82 12.14 6.31
CA VAL A 85 -12.07 11.64 6.88
C VAL A 85 -13.22 11.72 5.87
N ASP A 86 -13.24 12.79 5.06
CA ASP A 86 -14.34 13.07 4.13
C ASP A 86 -14.21 12.38 2.77
N ARG A 87 -13.16 11.61 2.54
CA ARG A 87 -12.90 10.93 1.25
C ARG A 87 -13.00 11.83 0.01
N ALA A 88 -12.72 13.11 0.14
CA ALA A 88 -12.70 14.00 -1.02
C ALA A 88 -11.50 13.69 -1.93
N ALA A 89 -11.73 13.62 -3.23
CA ALA A 89 -10.74 13.19 -4.22
C ALA A 89 -9.38 13.90 -4.13
N PRO A 90 -9.29 15.22 -3.95
CA PRO A 90 -7.99 15.88 -3.83
C PRO A 90 -7.17 15.37 -2.64
N GLN A 91 -7.77 15.30 -1.46
CA GLN A 91 -7.11 14.82 -0.23
C GLN A 91 -6.78 13.33 -0.29
N LEU A 92 -7.68 12.52 -0.87
CA LEU A 92 -7.41 11.09 -1.10
C LEU A 92 -6.25 10.88 -2.07
N ARG A 93 -6.11 11.72 -3.07
CA ARG A 93 -5.00 11.63 -4.04
C ARG A 93 -3.66 11.92 -3.36
N GLU A 94 -3.57 12.97 -2.57
CA GLU A 94 -2.37 13.30 -1.79
C GLU A 94 -2.01 12.17 -0.82
N TRP A 95 -3.00 11.61 -0.13
CA TRP A 95 -2.82 10.50 0.78
C TRP A 95 -2.40 9.21 0.07
N ALA A 96 -3.04 8.86 -1.03
CA ALA A 96 -2.68 7.69 -1.83
C ALA A 96 -1.27 7.80 -2.42
N ASP A 97 -0.88 9.00 -2.85
CA ASP A 97 0.46 9.31 -3.31
C ASP A 97 1.50 9.09 -2.21
N ALA A 98 1.26 9.58 -1.02
CA ALA A 98 2.14 9.39 0.13
C ALA A 98 2.24 7.91 0.55
N CYS A 99 1.14 7.15 0.55
CA CYS A 99 1.13 5.71 0.82
C CYS A 99 1.91 4.92 -0.25
N SER A 100 1.74 5.28 -1.51
CA SER A 100 2.49 4.73 -2.65
C SER A 100 4.00 4.93 -2.47
N LEU A 101 4.41 6.14 -2.14
CA LEU A 101 5.81 6.49 -1.92
C LEU A 101 6.41 5.67 -0.78
N LEU A 102 5.73 5.59 0.38
CA LEU A 102 6.18 4.77 1.51
C LEU A 102 6.40 3.30 1.09
N ALA A 103 5.45 2.71 0.35
CA ALA A 103 5.56 1.31 -0.05
C ALA A 103 6.78 1.08 -0.97
N LEU A 104 7.03 1.97 -1.92
CA LEU A 104 8.21 1.89 -2.78
C LEU A 104 9.52 2.05 -2.00
N GLU A 105 9.57 2.97 -1.05
CA GLU A 105 10.75 3.17 -0.18
C GLU A 105 11.02 1.96 0.72
N VAL A 106 9.98 1.34 1.27
CA VAL A 106 10.12 0.12 2.09
C VAL A 106 10.73 -1.00 1.25
N HIS A 107 10.26 -1.21 0.02
CA HIS A 107 10.78 -2.23 -0.87
C HIS A 107 12.21 -1.90 -1.35
N LEU A 108 12.50 -0.64 -1.68
CA LEU A 108 13.85 -0.17 -2.03
C LEU A 108 14.87 -0.51 -0.93
N ARG A 109 14.52 -0.26 0.34
CA ARG A 109 15.41 -0.57 1.47
C ARG A 109 15.73 -2.06 1.62
N GLN A 110 14.91 -2.94 1.04
CA GLN A 110 15.12 -4.39 1.07
C GLN A 110 15.84 -4.92 -0.18
N ASP A 111 16.07 -4.12 -1.22
CA ASP A 111 16.86 -4.52 -2.36
C ASP A 111 18.34 -4.75 -1.97
N ALA A 112 18.96 -5.76 -2.56
CA ALA A 112 20.33 -6.19 -2.20
C ALA A 112 21.39 -5.15 -2.57
N ALA A 113 21.16 -4.40 -3.64
CA ALA A 113 21.96 -3.25 -4.04
C ALA A 113 20.97 -2.10 -4.31
N PRO A 114 20.74 -1.20 -3.36
CA PRO A 114 19.85 -0.09 -3.60
C PRO A 114 20.44 0.77 -4.73
N PRO A 115 19.69 0.94 -5.84
CA PRO A 115 20.06 1.92 -6.85
C PRO A 115 20.04 3.33 -6.24
N ALA A 116 20.33 4.35 -7.00
CA ALA A 116 20.54 5.75 -6.60
C ALA A 116 19.48 6.38 -5.65
N GLY A 117 19.07 5.70 -4.59
CA GLY A 117 18.25 6.22 -3.51
C GLY A 117 16.83 6.64 -3.95
N LEU A 118 16.32 7.72 -3.39
CA LEU A 118 14.98 8.26 -3.66
C LEU A 118 14.80 8.72 -5.12
N GLU A 119 15.88 9.02 -5.83
CA GLU A 119 15.83 9.38 -7.25
C GLU A 119 15.31 8.20 -8.09
N ALA A 120 15.76 6.98 -7.81
CA ALA A 120 15.25 5.79 -8.49
C ALA A 120 13.74 5.60 -8.26
N VAL A 121 13.23 5.88 -7.06
CA VAL A 121 11.80 5.84 -6.78
C VAL A 121 11.04 6.86 -7.62
N ARG A 122 11.57 8.08 -7.74
CA ARG A 122 10.96 9.14 -8.55
C ARG A 122 10.88 8.76 -10.02
N CYS A 123 12.01 8.35 -10.62
CA CYS A 123 12.05 7.91 -12.02
C CYS A 123 11.10 6.75 -12.29
N CYS A 124 11.08 5.74 -11.41
CA CYS A 124 10.14 4.62 -11.52
C CYS A 124 8.68 5.09 -11.56
N ARG A 125 8.29 6.02 -10.70
CA ARG A 125 6.92 6.53 -10.64
C ARG A 125 6.52 7.34 -11.87
N GLU A 126 7.49 8.00 -12.50
CA GLU A 126 7.34 8.74 -13.76
C GLU A 126 7.28 7.82 -15.00
N GLY A 127 7.56 6.53 -14.84
CA GLY A 127 7.47 5.53 -15.91
C GLY A 127 8.84 5.04 -16.43
N ASP A 128 9.93 5.41 -15.79
CA ASP A 128 11.27 4.92 -16.10
C ASP A 128 11.79 4.00 -14.96
N PRO A 129 11.59 2.67 -15.07
CA PRO A 129 12.06 1.71 -14.09
C PRO A 129 13.55 1.33 -14.30
N GLU A 130 14.28 2.00 -15.18
CA GLU A 130 15.66 1.66 -15.49
C GLU A 130 16.54 1.81 -14.23
N GLY A 131 17.26 0.76 -13.89
CA GLY A 131 18.06 0.70 -12.67
C GLY A 131 17.31 0.36 -11.38
N ALA A 132 15.99 0.13 -11.43
CA ALA A 132 15.25 -0.34 -10.26
C ALA A 132 15.65 -1.76 -9.88
N GLY A 133 15.89 -1.98 -8.57
CA GLY A 133 16.08 -3.32 -8.03
C GLY A 133 14.80 -4.16 -8.13
N PRO A 134 14.92 -5.50 -8.00
CA PRO A 134 13.80 -6.40 -8.24
C PRO A 134 12.62 -6.20 -7.27
N LEU A 135 12.86 -5.76 -6.03
CA LEU A 135 11.79 -5.50 -5.06
C LEU A 135 11.08 -4.19 -5.35
N LEU A 136 11.83 -3.12 -5.65
CA LEU A 136 11.27 -1.84 -6.06
C LEU A 136 10.44 -1.98 -7.34
N ALA A 137 11.00 -2.62 -8.39
CA ALA A 137 10.30 -2.85 -9.65
C ALA A 137 9.07 -3.77 -9.47
N GLY A 138 9.15 -4.74 -8.57
CA GLY A 138 8.03 -5.62 -8.23
C GLY A 138 6.89 -4.86 -7.56
N GLU A 139 7.19 -3.98 -6.62
CA GLU A 139 6.19 -3.16 -5.95
C GLU A 139 5.55 -2.14 -6.90
N LEU A 140 6.35 -1.48 -7.74
CA LEU A 140 5.83 -0.58 -8.76
C LEU A 140 4.79 -1.28 -9.65
N ARG A 141 5.12 -2.48 -10.17
CA ARG A 141 4.19 -3.26 -11.00
C ARG A 141 2.92 -3.64 -10.27
N ARG A 142 2.98 -3.94 -8.96
CA ARG A 142 1.78 -4.23 -8.15
C ARG A 142 0.89 -3.00 -8.02
N GLN A 143 1.46 -1.83 -7.75
CA GLN A 143 0.70 -0.60 -7.62
C GLN A 143 0.00 -0.24 -8.94
N VAL A 144 0.71 -0.31 -10.06
CA VAL A 144 0.13 -0.10 -11.40
C VAL A 144 -1.02 -1.08 -11.64
N ARG A 145 -0.78 -2.39 -11.45
CA ARG A 145 -1.79 -3.42 -11.66
C ARG A 145 -3.02 -3.24 -10.78
N ILE A 146 -2.85 -2.84 -9.52
CA ILE A 146 -3.97 -2.57 -8.61
C ILE A 146 -4.83 -1.43 -9.12
N LEU A 147 -4.23 -0.32 -9.53
CA LEU A 147 -4.97 0.83 -10.07
C LEU A 147 -5.68 0.50 -11.38
N GLU A 148 -5.04 -0.25 -12.28
CA GLU A 148 -5.66 -0.74 -13.51
C GLU A 148 -6.88 -1.64 -13.23
N MET A 149 -6.74 -2.62 -12.34
CA MET A 149 -7.86 -3.50 -11.95
C MET A 149 -9.02 -2.74 -11.31
N LEU A 150 -8.72 -1.72 -10.50
CA LEU A 150 -9.75 -0.88 -9.89
C LEU A 150 -10.47 -0.02 -10.93
N ALA A 151 -9.76 0.50 -11.92
CA ALA A 151 -10.36 1.24 -13.04
C ALA A 151 -11.28 0.36 -13.89
N GLU A 152 -10.85 -0.86 -14.25
CA GLU A 152 -11.64 -1.83 -15.02
C GLU A 152 -12.93 -2.25 -14.30
N THR A 153 -12.92 -2.34 -12.97
CA THR A 153 -14.09 -2.76 -12.19
C THR A 153 -15.16 -1.67 -12.02
N ILE A 154 -14.83 -0.42 -12.32
CA ILE A 154 -15.83 0.67 -12.41
C ILE A 154 -16.73 0.44 -13.61
N GLU A 155 -16.18 -0.03 -14.73
CA GLU A 155 -16.90 -0.27 -15.97
C GLU A 155 -17.71 -1.58 -15.96
N ALA A 156 -17.25 -2.60 -15.25
CA ALA A 156 -17.85 -3.93 -15.16
C ALA A 156 -18.59 -4.13 -13.83
N ALA A 157 -19.87 -3.79 -13.77
CA ALA A 157 -20.85 -4.00 -12.70
C ALA A 157 -20.49 -5.05 -11.61
N GLY A 158 -19.60 -4.73 -10.67
CA GLY A 158 -19.27 -5.66 -9.59
C GLY A 158 -18.20 -5.16 -8.63
N ALA A 159 -18.51 -4.12 -7.84
CA ALA A 159 -17.58 -3.51 -6.87
C ALA A 159 -16.82 -4.50 -5.96
N GLY A 160 -17.41 -5.63 -5.61
CA GLY A 160 -16.80 -6.62 -4.72
C GLY A 160 -15.78 -7.56 -5.38
N ALA A 161 -15.86 -7.78 -6.70
CA ALA A 161 -14.93 -8.69 -7.38
C ALA A 161 -13.54 -8.06 -7.53
N GLY A 162 -13.44 -6.79 -7.90
CA GLY A 162 -12.18 -6.09 -8.03
C GLY A 162 -11.41 -5.97 -6.72
N LEU A 163 -12.09 -5.69 -5.61
CA LEU A 163 -11.43 -5.62 -4.30
C LEU A 163 -10.84 -6.97 -3.85
N ARG A 164 -11.49 -8.10 -4.17
CA ARG A 164 -10.91 -9.43 -3.88
C ARG A 164 -9.62 -9.66 -4.65
N GLN A 165 -9.57 -9.29 -5.92
CA GLN A 165 -8.34 -9.39 -6.73
C GLN A 165 -7.24 -8.49 -6.20
N VAL A 166 -7.57 -7.28 -5.74
CA VAL A 166 -6.61 -6.37 -5.10
C VAL A 166 -6.05 -6.96 -3.81
N LEU A 167 -6.90 -7.58 -2.98
CA LEU A 167 -6.47 -8.30 -1.77
C LEU A 167 -5.52 -9.46 -2.08
N ASP A 168 -5.77 -10.23 -3.14
CA ASP A 168 -4.88 -11.32 -3.57
C ASP A 168 -3.51 -10.78 -3.96
N VAL A 169 -3.45 -9.70 -4.74
CA VAL A 169 -2.19 -9.03 -5.13
C VAL A 169 -1.47 -8.45 -3.92
N SER A 170 -2.21 -7.87 -2.95
CA SER A 170 -1.64 -7.34 -1.71
C SER A 170 -1.01 -8.45 -0.88
N THR A 171 -1.73 -9.56 -0.68
CA THR A 171 -1.25 -10.73 0.06
C THR A 171 0.02 -11.32 -0.55
N GLU A 172 0.09 -11.42 -1.88
CA GLU A 172 1.31 -11.86 -2.58
C GLU A 172 2.48 -10.91 -2.30
N GLY A 173 2.25 -9.60 -2.39
CA GLY A 173 3.25 -8.57 -2.11
C GLY A 173 3.80 -8.66 -0.69
N GLN A 174 2.95 -8.87 0.31
CA GLN A 174 3.34 -9.10 1.71
C GLN A 174 4.28 -10.31 1.85
N ARG A 175 3.94 -11.44 1.19
CA ARG A 175 4.76 -12.66 1.23
C ARG A 175 6.15 -12.41 0.63
N VAL A 176 6.22 -11.68 -0.48
CA VAL A 176 7.49 -11.33 -1.14
C VAL A 176 8.35 -10.46 -0.23
N LEU A 177 7.79 -9.42 0.36
CA LEU A 177 8.52 -8.53 1.27
C LEU A 177 9.01 -9.27 2.51
N ARG A 178 8.16 -10.11 3.13
CA ARG A 178 8.53 -10.95 4.28
C ARG A 178 9.69 -11.89 3.95
N ALA A 179 9.65 -12.54 2.79
CA ALA A 179 10.72 -13.42 2.35
C ALA A 179 12.04 -12.65 2.14
N ALA A 180 11.99 -11.42 1.65
CA ALA A 180 13.16 -10.56 1.49
C ALA A 180 13.75 -10.15 2.85
N VAL A 181 12.92 -9.68 3.77
CA VAL A 181 13.33 -9.31 5.15
C VAL A 181 13.96 -10.50 5.87
N SER A 182 13.33 -11.68 5.79
CA SER A 182 13.83 -12.91 6.41
C SER A 182 15.18 -13.36 5.82
N ARG A 183 15.37 -13.26 4.50
CA ARG A 183 16.68 -13.56 3.86
C ARG A 183 17.75 -12.60 4.34
N ARG A 184 17.45 -11.31 4.42
CA ARG A 184 18.40 -10.29 4.85
C ARG A 184 18.80 -10.45 6.33
N ALA A 185 17.87 -10.85 7.20
CA ALA A 185 18.16 -11.15 8.61
C ALA A 185 19.14 -12.32 8.73
N ARG A 186 18.92 -13.42 7.96
CA ARG A 186 19.83 -14.57 7.96
C ARG A 186 21.22 -14.31 7.37
N GLY A 187 21.35 -13.35 6.45
CA GLY A 187 22.63 -12.99 5.84
C GLY A 187 23.50 -12.07 6.70
N ARG A 188 22.99 -11.61 7.85
CA ARG A 188 23.72 -10.77 8.81
C ARG A 188 24.23 -11.53 10.06
N GLY A 189 23.85 -12.77 10.22
CA GLY A 189 24.34 -13.68 11.28
C GLY A 189 25.36 -14.64 10.74
#